data_198a47b9ff8a85e6a66df3bebe930484
#
_entry.id   198a47b9ff8a85e6a66df3bebe930484
#
_cell.length_a   1.000
_cell.length_b   1.000
_cell.length_c   1.000
_cell.angle_alpha   90.00
_cell.angle_beta   90.00
_cell.angle_gamma   90.00
#
_symmetry.space_group_name_H-M   'P 1'
#
loop_
_entity.id
_entity.type
_entity.pdbx_description
1 polymer ?
#
loop_
_entity_poly.entity_id
_entity_poly.type
_entity_poly.pdbx_seq_one_letter_code
_entity_poly.pdbx_strand_id
1 'polypeptide(L)'
;MDKRHLFSRALLFVAMVLLLGVAQARANVFSDFNEKEQQLYQNAIHFMDNGMVDTGIDLLKGLDKAHPSNRAVVYEIVYGYIVKQDYEEAYQWAKKLLKLKDADADSYFIAGNAFDYVGKRKDAIEIYEKGLKKFPNSVRLWVEKGNMAYMMKNYDESVGCYEHAIDVDPNYDASYYRLANLYAMSTDPVWAVMYAQNYQLHASKYERLMEMGKLIYDLYRENVTRKDGKWEVTFTKKVNLSAYASLDCDLPYNGFFYYTHKVVLDEGGFAGDTLTLADVARLHRKYVEIADTTAHDYYNVPVLDMERAALHEGHLDGYIMWMLRGADVGFGNKYFGTAQCDSVVDAFVEWYNNDYSKRGYRMGETRPKTTVTALVPVPRVDDLKDEKACRVHRDEIRAIAKWVLDAKPDTTSLLQKKMSGAMFVWVMNTEEVSLVMDMNPLQLQMHILPYFIAATIEHLLGQNKRELDCSDFVKVMMKVVYYARKYKDLLGLTEKELKVINQDDETLNALFKADFEKVSKKRNMKS
;
A
#
# COMPACT_ATOMS: atom_id res chain seq x y z
N MET A 1 -6.68 -34.10 21.49
CA MET A 1 -7.27 -32.93 22.13
C MET A 1 -7.55 -31.89 21.02
N ASP A 2 -8.77 -31.42 20.99
CA ASP A 2 -9.34 -30.71 19.83
C ASP A 2 -8.67 -29.34 19.65
N LYS A 3 -8.01 -29.13 18.50
CA LYS A 3 -7.26 -27.92 18.12
C LYS A 3 -8.15 -26.65 18.07
N ARG A 4 -9.46 -26.78 18.26
CA ARG A 4 -10.45 -25.69 18.35
C ARG A 4 -10.47 -24.97 19.70
N HIS A 5 -9.97 -25.58 20.76
CA HIS A 5 -10.13 -25.04 22.12
C HIS A 5 -9.07 -23.97 22.50
N LEU A 6 -7.87 -23.96 21.93
CA LEU A 6 -6.87 -22.95 22.27
C LEU A 6 -7.12 -21.60 21.57
N PHE A 7 -7.58 -21.67 20.32
CA PHE A 7 -7.97 -20.46 19.56
C PHE A 7 -9.23 -19.80 20.14
N SER A 8 -10.13 -20.59 20.73
CA SER A 8 -11.36 -20.11 21.33
C SER A 8 -11.13 -19.21 22.55
N ARG A 9 -10.04 -19.38 23.30
CA ARG A 9 -9.76 -18.58 24.51
C ARG A 9 -9.15 -17.20 24.19
N ALA A 10 -8.29 -17.09 23.19
CA ALA A 10 -7.76 -15.80 22.72
C ALA A 10 -8.86 -14.98 22.04
N LEU A 11 -9.72 -15.61 21.23
CA LEU A 11 -10.91 -14.98 20.66
C LEU A 11 -11.92 -14.51 21.71
N LEU A 12 -12.05 -15.22 22.83
CA LEU A 12 -12.96 -14.83 23.92
C LEU A 12 -12.51 -13.52 24.62
N PHE A 13 -11.22 -13.24 24.71
CA PHE A 13 -10.73 -12.02 25.36
C PHE A 13 -10.88 -10.79 24.44
N VAL A 14 -10.59 -10.93 23.14
CA VAL A 14 -10.85 -9.88 22.13
C VAL A 14 -12.36 -9.65 21.99
N ALA A 15 -13.17 -10.71 22.03
CA ALA A 15 -14.62 -10.60 22.05
C ALA A 15 -15.15 -9.88 23.32
N MET A 16 -14.48 -10.00 24.45
CA MET A 16 -14.90 -9.35 25.70
C MET A 16 -14.62 -7.84 25.72
N VAL A 17 -13.54 -7.37 25.12
CA VAL A 17 -13.22 -5.94 24.96
C VAL A 17 -14.11 -5.31 23.89
N LEU A 18 -14.39 -6.03 22.80
CA LEU A 18 -15.39 -5.62 21.80
C LEU A 18 -16.80 -5.59 22.37
N LEU A 19 -17.14 -6.48 23.31
CA LEU A 19 -18.44 -6.50 23.99
C LEU A 19 -18.68 -5.27 24.89
N LEU A 20 -17.64 -4.68 25.49
CA LEU A 20 -17.77 -3.49 26.31
C LEU A 20 -17.98 -2.21 25.48
N GLY A 21 -17.29 -2.08 24.34
CA GLY A 21 -17.50 -0.98 23.39
C GLY A 21 -18.85 -1.07 22.68
N VAL A 22 -19.27 -2.28 22.34
CA VAL A 22 -20.59 -2.59 21.75
C VAL A 22 -21.73 -2.36 22.77
N ALA A 23 -21.50 -2.56 24.07
CA ALA A 23 -22.52 -2.33 25.09
C ALA A 23 -22.87 -0.84 25.24
N GLN A 24 -21.91 0.07 25.09
CA GLN A 24 -22.16 1.52 25.17
C GLN A 24 -22.85 2.07 23.92
N ALA A 25 -22.51 1.55 22.73
CA ALA A 25 -23.21 1.87 21.49
C ALA A 25 -24.64 1.30 21.48
N ARG A 26 -24.85 0.10 22.06
CA ARG A 26 -26.16 -0.54 22.21
C ARG A 26 -27.09 0.22 23.15
N ALA A 27 -26.60 0.90 24.18
CA ALA A 27 -27.44 1.66 25.12
C ALA A 27 -28.22 2.80 24.43
N ASN A 28 -27.64 3.41 23.37
CA ASN A 28 -28.34 4.46 22.60
C ASN A 28 -29.35 3.92 21.56
N VAL A 29 -29.17 2.68 21.08
CA VAL A 29 -30.07 2.07 20.08
C VAL A 29 -31.47 1.79 20.66
N PHE A 30 -31.52 1.47 21.94
CA PHE A 30 -32.72 1.02 22.62
C PHE A 30 -33.43 2.11 23.39
N SER A 31 -32.99 3.37 23.34
CA SER A 31 -33.60 4.47 24.08
C SER A 31 -35.12 4.62 23.80
N ASP A 32 -35.54 4.29 22.59
CA ASP A 32 -36.91 4.47 22.10
C ASP A 32 -37.69 3.16 22.01
N PHE A 33 -37.05 2.01 22.37
CA PHE A 33 -37.64 0.68 22.25
C PHE A 33 -38.20 0.17 23.57
N ASN A 34 -39.43 -0.37 23.55
CA ASN A 34 -39.91 -1.21 24.64
C ASN A 34 -39.25 -2.61 24.60
N GLU A 35 -39.43 -3.42 25.66
CA GLU A 35 -38.76 -4.73 25.77
C GLU A 35 -39.07 -5.68 24.60
N LYS A 36 -40.28 -5.64 24.04
CA LYS A 36 -40.65 -6.47 22.88
C LYS A 36 -39.93 -6.01 21.63
N GLU A 37 -39.80 -4.72 21.43
CA GLU A 37 -39.07 -4.15 20.27
C GLU A 37 -37.59 -4.40 20.37
N GLN A 38 -36.99 -4.34 21.54
CA GLN A 38 -35.60 -4.74 21.78
C GLN A 38 -35.39 -6.22 21.41
N GLN A 39 -36.33 -7.09 21.87
CA GLN A 39 -36.24 -8.52 21.53
C GLN A 39 -36.44 -8.75 20.03
N LEU A 40 -37.35 -8.02 19.37
CA LEU A 40 -37.54 -8.11 17.92
C LEU A 40 -36.27 -7.69 17.16
N TYR A 41 -35.60 -6.62 17.57
CA TYR A 41 -34.33 -6.18 16.97
C TYR A 41 -33.24 -7.25 17.13
N GLN A 42 -33.06 -7.79 18.33
CA GLN A 42 -32.09 -8.85 18.60
C GLN A 42 -32.38 -10.12 17.78
N ASN A 43 -33.66 -10.51 17.69
CA ASN A 43 -34.09 -11.64 16.90
C ASN A 43 -33.80 -11.40 15.40
N ALA A 44 -34.03 -10.19 14.91
CA ALA A 44 -33.74 -9.84 13.52
C ALA A 44 -32.25 -10.02 13.19
N ILE A 45 -31.34 -9.50 14.04
CA ILE A 45 -29.89 -9.70 13.88
C ILE A 45 -29.55 -11.18 13.95
N HIS A 46 -30.08 -11.91 14.93
CA HIS A 46 -29.84 -13.35 15.06
C HIS A 46 -30.29 -14.13 13.81
N PHE A 47 -31.43 -13.79 13.22
CA PHE A 47 -31.88 -14.41 11.98
C PHE A 47 -30.94 -14.12 10.82
N MET A 48 -30.46 -12.89 10.68
CA MET A 48 -29.52 -12.53 9.63
C MET A 48 -28.19 -13.27 9.77
N ASP A 49 -27.65 -13.36 10.99
CA ASP A 49 -26.41 -14.06 11.30
C ASP A 49 -26.49 -15.57 11.03
N ASN A 50 -27.70 -16.15 11.11
CA ASN A 50 -27.95 -17.55 10.81
C ASN A 50 -28.46 -17.82 9.36
N GLY A 51 -28.29 -16.84 8.48
CA GLY A 51 -28.62 -16.98 7.06
C GLY A 51 -30.10 -16.78 6.69
N MET A 52 -30.96 -16.51 7.67
CA MET A 52 -32.38 -16.18 7.45
C MET A 52 -32.55 -14.68 7.21
N VAL A 53 -31.83 -14.15 6.24
CA VAL A 53 -31.68 -12.70 6.03
C VAL A 53 -33.02 -12.02 5.72
N ASP A 54 -33.89 -12.63 4.91
CA ASP A 54 -35.21 -12.08 4.60
C ASP A 54 -36.07 -11.90 5.84
N THR A 55 -36.08 -12.91 6.72
CA THR A 55 -36.84 -12.84 7.98
C THR A 55 -36.34 -11.69 8.87
N GLY A 56 -35.01 -11.53 8.97
CA GLY A 56 -34.40 -10.43 9.72
C GLY A 56 -34.78 -9.07 9.16
N ILE A 57 -34.69 -8.89 7.83
CA ILE A 57 -35.08 -7.64 7.14
C ILE A 57 -36.58 -7.32 7.40
N ASP A 58 -37.47 -8.30 7.33
CA ASP A 58 -38.89 -8.08 7.52
C ASP A 58 -39.22 -7.62 8.94
N LEU A 59 -38.55 -8.21 9.95
CA LEU A 59 -38.66 -7.75 11.34
C LEU A 59 -38.16 -6.31 11.50
N LEU A 60 -36.99 -5.98 10.94
CA LEU A 60 -36.44 -4.63 10.97
C LEU A 60 -37.32 -3.61 10.25
N LYS A 61 -37.94 -3.97 9.13
CA LYS A 61 -38.94 -3.10 8.45
C LYS A 61 -40.19 -2.87 9.30
N GLY A 62 -40.56 -3.86 10.09
CA GLY A 62 -41.64 -3.71 11.09
C GLY A 62 -41.26 -2.67 12.14
N LEU A 63 -40.03 -2.74 12.66
CA LEU A 63 -39.51 -1.76 13.61
C LEU A 63 -39.33 -0.37 12.99
N ASP A 64 -38.91 -0.28 11.75
CA ASP A 64 -38.75 0.99 11.03
C ASP A 64 -40.08 1.73 10.82
N LYS A 65 -41.19 1.00 10.64
CA LYS A 65 -42.55 1.60 10.58
C LYS A 65 -42.96 2.23 11.92
N ALA A 66 -42.58 1.63 13.03
CA ALA A 66 -42.85 2.17 14.36
C ALA A 66 -41.88 3.31 14.74
N HIS A 67 -40.63 3.21 14.32
CA HIS A 67 -39.53 4.12 14.64
C HIS A 67 -38.75 4.55 13.40
N PRO A 68 -39.35 5.34 12.47
CA PRO A 68 -38.78 5.61 11.13
C PRO A 68 -37.49 6.43 11.14
N SER A 69 -37.12 7.00 12.28
CA SER A 69 -35.89 7.76 12.47
C SER A 69 -34.83 7.00 13.27
N ASN A 70 -35.08 5.74 13.62
CA ASN A 70 -34.09 4.96 14.36
C ASN A 70 -32.96 4.52 13.41
N ARG A 71 -31.82 5.16 13.59
CA ARG A 71 -30.63 4.98 12.73
C ARG A 71 -30.14 3.53 12.71
N ALA A 72 -30.14 2.87 13.86
CA ALA A 72 -29.61 1.51 13.94
C ALA A 72 -30.49 0.52 13.16
N VAL A 73 -31.82 0.67 13.22
CA VAL A 73 -32.72 -0.15 12.41
C VAL A 73 -32.48 0.05 10.93
N VAL A 74 -32.36 1.31 10.49
CA VAL A 74 -32.12 1.62 9.07
C VAL A 74 -30.74 1.11 8.62
N TYR A 75 -29.72 1.21 9.48
CA TYR A 75 -28.39 0.67 9.23
C TYR A 75 -28.44 -0.85 8.98
N GLU A 76 -29.09 -1.59 9.89
CA GLU A 76 -29.19 -3.05 9.77
C GLU A 76 -30.02 -3.49 8.55
N ILE A 77 -31.00 -2.71 8.13
CA ILE A 77 -31.74 -2.99 6.89
C ILE A 77 -30.79 -2.85 5.66
N VAL A 78 -29.97 -1.79 5.63
CA VAL A 78 -28.95 -1.62 4.56
C VAL A 78 -28.00 -2.82 4.57
N TYR A 79 -27.48 -3.19 5.73
CA TYR A 79 -26.59 -4.33 5.89
C TYR A 79 -27.23 -5.64 5.44
N GLY A 80 -28.48 -5.92 5.85
CA GLY A 80 -29.21 -7.10 5.44
C GLY A 80 -29.37 -7.21 3.92
N TYR A 81 -29.68 -6.11 3.25
CA TYR A 81 -29.76 -6.10 1.79
C TYR A 81 -28.39 -6.27 1.11
N ILE A 82 -27.31 -5.75 1.69
CA ILE A 82 -25.95 -6.01 1.21
C ILE A 82 -25.62 -7.51 1.34
N VAL A 83 -25.91 -8.13 2.47
CA VAL A 83 -25.68 -9.56 2.70
C VAL A 83 -26.50 -10.40 1.73
N LYS A 84 -27.74 -10.01 1.47
CA LYS A 84 -28.63 -10.64 0.47
C LYS A 84 -28.16 -10.40 -0.97
N GLN A 85 -27.24 -9.49 -1.20
CA GLN A 85 -26.79 -9.01 -2.52
C GLN A 85 -27.88 -8.29 -3.34
N ASP A 86 -28.90 -7.78 -2.66
CA ASP A 86 -29.93 -6.91 -3.25
C ASP A 86 -29.46 -5.45 -3.13
N TYR A 87 -28.49 -5.12 -3.99
CA TYR A 87 -27.77 -3.85 -3.90
C TYR A 87 -28.64 -2.63 -4.22
N GLU A 88 -29.68 -2.79 -5.05
CA GLU A 88 -30.58 -1.69 -5.36
C GLU A 88 -31.43 -1.30 -4.15
N GLU A 89 -31.98 -2.26 -3.42
CA GLU A 89 -32.69 -2.01 -2.18
C GLU A 89 -31.74 -1.44 -1.11
N ALA A 90 -30.52 -2.00 -0.96
CA ALA A 90 -29.51 -1.45 -0.07
C ALA A 90 -29.24 0.04 -0.37
N TYR A 91 -29.10 0.41 -1.64
CA TYR A 91 -28.91 1.79 -2.07
C TYR A 91 -30.09 2.70 -1.72
N GLN A 92 -31.34 2.24 -1.88
CA GLN A 92 -32.52 3.03 -1.52
C GLN A 92 -32.56 3.31 0.00
N TRP A 93 -32.31 2.28 0.82
CA TRP A 93 -32.24 2.42 2.27
C TRP A 93 -31.04 3.25 2.73
N ALA A 94 -29.91 3.15 2.09
CA ALA A 94 -28.74 4.00 2.35
C ALA A 94 -29.04 5.49 2.14
N LYS A 95 -29.82 5.86 1.13
CA LYS A 95 -30.28 7.26 0.95
C LYS A 95 -31.15 7.74 2.10
N LYS A 96 -31.97 6.86 2.70
CA LYS A 96 -32.75 7.18 3.89
C LYS A 96 -31.82 7.38 5.08
N LEU A 97 -30.86 6.46 5.29
CA LEU A 97 -29.88 6.51 6.38
C LEU A 97 -29.10 7.83 6.40
N LEU A 98 -28.61 8.28 5.25
CA LEU A 98 -27.85 9.54 5.13
C LEU A 98 -28.68 10.80 5.41
N LYS A 99 -30.01 10.74 5.39
CA LYS A 99 -30.90 11.86 5.72
C LYS A 99 -31.21 11.97 7.21
N LEU A 100 -30.89 10.95 7.99
CA LEU A 100 -31.10 10.98 9.43
C LEU A 100 -30.17 12.00 10.09
N LYS A 101 -30.70 12.75 11.07
CA LYS A 101 -29.95 13.83 11.73
C LYS A 101 -28.78 13.31 12.57
N ASP A 102 -28.89 12.10 13.07
CA ASP A 102 -27.93 11.39 13.90
C ASP A 102 -27.04 10.41 13.10
N ALA A 103 -27.01 10.55 11.76
CA ALA A 103 -26.11 9.76 10.92
C ALA A 103 -24.65 9.90 11.38
N ASP A 104 -24.06 8.79 11.77
CA ASP A 104 -22.70 8.66 12.31
C ASP A 104 -21.70 8.12 11.28
N ALA A 105 -20.47 7.85 11.70
CA ALA A 105 -19.41 7.34 10.81
C ALA A 105 -19.81 6.02 10.14
N ASP A 106 -20.45 5.11 10.88
CA ASP A 106 -20.90 3.82 10.33
C ASP A 106 -22.02 3.99 9.31
N SER A 107 -22.86 5.00 9.49
CA SER A 107 -23.89 5.37 8.49
C SER A 107 -23.28 5.80 7.16
N TYR A 108 -22.22 6.63 7.19
CA TYR A 108 -21.50 7.03 5.98
C TYR A 108 -20.73 5.85 5.36
N PHE A 109 -20.14 5.00 6.19
CA PHE A 109 -19.43 3.81 5.75
C PHE A 109 -20.35 2.87 4.97
N ILE A 110 -21.46 2.41 5.57
CA ILE A 110 -22.32 1.43 4.92
C ILE A 110 -23.08 2.01 3.73
N ALA A 111 -23.42 3.31 3.79
CA ALA A 111 -24.05 3.98 2.67
C ALA A 111 -23.10 4.11 1.48
N GLY A 112 -21.85 4.48 1.70
CA GLY A 112 -20.84 4.52 0.65
C GLY A 112 -20.69 3.16 -0.05
N ASN A 113 -20.62 2.08 0.73
CA ASN A 113 -20.58 0.71 0.19
C ASN A 113 -21.82 0.39 -0.67
N ALA A 114 -23.03 0.72 -0.19
CA ALA A 114 -24.25 0.47 -0.95
C ALA A 114 -24.28 1.26 -2.28
N PHE A 115 -23.73 2.48 -2.30
CA PHE A 115 -23.59 3.26 -3.54
C PHE A 115 -22.56 2.65 -4.50
N ASP A 116 -21.43 2.15 -4.01
CA ASP A 116 -20.41 1.51 -4.86
C ASP A 116 -20.92 0.21 -5.47
N TYR A 117 -21.66 -0.60 -4.72
CA TYR A 117 -22.24 -1.87 -5.21
C TYR A 117 -23.23 -1.68 -6.37
N VAL A 118 -23.93 -0.56 -6.46
CA VAL A 118 -24.76 -0.21 -7.62
C VAL A 118 -23.99 0.55 -8.71
N GLY A 119 -22.65 0.59 -8.63
CA GLY A 119 -21.78 1.21 -9.62
C GLY A 119 -21.66 2.74 -9.53
N LYS A 120 -22.25 3.38 -8.51
CA LYS A 120 -22.20 4.83 -8.28
C LYS A 120 -20.93 5.24 -7.51
N ARG A 121 -19.78 4.83 -8.05
CA ARG A 121 -18.47 4.98 -7.37
C ARG A 121 -18.12 6.42 -7.03
N LYS A 122 -18.40 7.39 -7.90
CA LYS A 122 -18.13 8.80 -7.61
C LYS A 122 -18.94 9.29 -6.41
N ASP A 123 -20.21 8.91 -6.34
CA ASP A 123 -21.08 9.29 -5.23
C ASP A 123 -20.61 8.63 -3.92
N ALA A 124 -20.14 7.37 -3.99
CA ALA A 124 -19.59 6.66 -2.84
C ALA A 124 -18.37 7.39 -2.26
N ILE A 125 -17.44 7.83 -3.11
CA ILE A 125 -16.27 8.64 -2.69
C ILE A 125 -16.71 9.92 -1.98
N GLU A 126 -17.67 10.65 -2.56
CA GLU A 126 -18.19 11.86 -1.91
C GLU A 126 -18.85 11.58 -0.55
N ILE A 127 -19.50 10.42 -0.41
CA ILE A 127 -20.11 10.00 0.87
C ILE A 127 -19.00 9.74 1.90
N TYR A 128 -17.95 8.99 1.55
CA TYR A 128 -16.82 8.77 2.46
C TYR A 128 -16.12 10.09 2.85
N GLU A 129 -15.90 10.98 1.90
CA GLU A 129 -15.30 12.29 2.18
C GLU A 129 -16.18 13.18 3.07
N LYS A 130 -17.50 13.17 2.85
CA LYS A 130 -18.45 13.87 3.73
C LYS A 130 -18.45 13.26 5.14
N GLY A 131 -18.35 11.93 5.22
CA GLY A 131 -18.19 11.21 6.48
C GLY A 131 -16.90 11.61 7.19
N LEU A 132 -15.77 11.60 6.50
CA LEU A 132 -14.46 11.97 7.07
C LEU A 132 -14.38 13.44 7.51
N LYS A 133 -15.08 14.36 6.84
CA LYS A 133 -15.19 15.75 7.30
C LYS A 133 -15.89 15.87 8.64
N LYS A 134 -16.85 15.00 8.94
CA LYS A 134 -17.58 14.99 10.22
C LYS A 134 -16.90 14.10 11.27
N PHE A 135 -16.30 13.00 10.84
CA PHE A 135 -15.71 11.95 11.67
C PHE A 135 -14.28 11.64 11.22
N PRO A 136 -13.34 12.58 11.40
CA PRO A 136 -11.96 12.45 10.88
C PRO A 136 -11.21 11.25 11.47
N ASN A 137 -11.63 10.74 12.63
CA ASN A 137 -11.04 9.59 13.30
C ASN A 137 -11.78 8.27 13.00
N SER A 138 -12.54 8.19 11.91
CA SER A 138 -13.16 6.94 11.50
C SER A 138 -12.22 6.10 10.67
N VAL A 139 -11.64 5.07 11.27
CA VAL A 139 -10.75 4.11 10.61
C VAL A 139 -11.41 3.47 9.39
N ARG A 140 -12.66 3.03 9.53
CA ARG A 140 -13.43 2.40 8.44
C ARG A 140 -13.54 3.30 7.22
N LEU A 141 -13.87 4.58 7.43
CA LEU A 141 -13.99 5.53 6.32
C LEU A 141 -12.65 5.79 5.63
N TRP A 142 -11.54 5.85 6.38
CA TRP A 142 -10.20 5.96 5.80
C TRP A 142 -9.85 4.74 4.96
N VAL A 143 -10.14 3.54 5.45
CA VAL A 143 -9.88 2.31 4.71
C VAL A 143 -10.71 2.25 3.42
N GLU A 144 -12.01 2.62 3.47
CA GLU A 144 -12.83 2.61 2.25
C GLU A 144 -12.39 3.69 1.26
N LYS A 145 -12.01 4.87 1.71
CA LYS A 145 -11.39 5.87 0.83
C LYS A 145 -10.12 5.31 0.17
N GLY A 146 -9.28 4.61 0.93
CA GLY A 146 -8.10 3.90 0.42
C GLY A 146 -8.45 2.82 -0.60
N ASN A 147 -9.51 2.04 -0.36
CA ASN A 147 -10.01 1.05 -1.31
C ASN A 147 -10.46 1.69 -2.62
N MET A 148 -11.17 2.82 -2.55
CA MET A 148 -11.58 3.56 -3.75
C MET A 148 -10.37 4.10 -4.53
N ALA A 149 -9.40 4.69 -3.84
CA ALA A 149 -8.17 5.15 -4.45
C ALA A 149 -7.41 4.00 -5.15
N TYR A 150 -7.33 2.82 -4.50
CA TYR A 150 -6.74 1.61 -5.10
C TYR A 150 -7.47 1.19 -6.39
N MET A 151 -8.79 1.13 -6.36
CA MET A 151 -9.60 0.77 -7.55
C MET A 151 -9.45 1.77 -8.70
N MET A 152 -9.17 3.03 -8.37
CA MET A 152 -8.85 4.08 -9.37
C MET A 152 -7.38 4.09 -9.78
N LYS A 153 -6.58 3.14 -9.30
CA LYS A 153 -5.12 3.06 -9.51
C LYS A 153 -4.37 4.30 -8.94
N ASN A 154 -4.97 5.03 -8.02
CA ASN A 154 -4.30 6.10 -7.28
C ASN A 154 -3.65 5.50 -6.02
N TYR A 155 -2.56 4.79 -6.25
CA TYR A 155 -1.92 3.98 -5.21
C TYR A 155 -1.30 4.81 -4.09
N ASP A 156 -0.80 6.01 -4.38
CA ASP A 156 -0.25 6.92 -3.37
C ASP A 156 -1.30 7.38 -2.37
N GLU A 157 -2.47 7.78 -2.86
CA GLU A 157 -3.60 8.15 -2.01
C GLU A 157 -4.10 6.94 -1.21
N SER A 158 -4.11 5.75 -1.84
CA SER A 158 -4.50 4.51 -1.18
C SER A 158 -3.59 4.20 0.01
N VAL A 159 -2.26 4.26 -0.18
CA VAL A 159 -1.29 4.09 0.92
C VAL A 159 -1.50 5.13 2.00
N GLY A 160 -1.58 6.42 1.64
CA GLY A 160 -1.79 7.49 2.61
C GLY A 160 -3.05 7.29 3.46
N CYS A 161 -4.14 6.81 2.84
CA CYS A 161 -5.38 6.51 3.56
C CYS A 161 -5.22 5.32 4.53
N TYR A 162 -4.56 4.22 4.11
CA TYR A 162 -4.36 3.07 4.97
C TYR A 162 -3.36 3.37 6.11
N GLU A 163 -2.32 4.13 5.83
CA GLU A 163 -1.37 4.57 6.86
C GLU A 163 -2.04 5.51 7.87
N HIS A 164 -2.88 6.43 7.40
CA HIS A 164 -3.65 7.28 8.31
C HIS A 164 -4.65 6.47 9.15
N ALA A 165 -5.25 5.43 8.58
CA ALA A 165 -6.10 4.50 9.34
C ALA A 165 -5.34 3.81 10.48
N ILE A 166 -4.07 3.44 10.26
CA ILE A 166 -3.18 2.91 11.32
C ILE A 166 -2.87 3.99 12.38
N ASP A 167 -2.67 5.25 11.98
CA ASP A 167 -2.46 6.35 12.94
C ASP A 167 -3.67 6.56 13.85
N VAL A 168 -4.88 6.36 13.32
CA VAL A 168 -6.13 6.49 14.07
C VAL A 168 -6.36 5.30 15.00
N ASP A 169 -6.19 4.08 14.49
CA ASP A 169 -6.29 2.84 15.28
C ASP A 169 -5.23 1.82 14.86
N PRO A 170 -4.14 1.74 15.60
CA PRO A 170 -3.05 0.80 15.34
C PRO A 170 -3.46 -0.68 15.42
N ASN A 171 -4.60 -1.00 16.01
CA ASN A 171 -5.08 -2.37 16.14
C ASN A 171 -6.02 -2.78 15.00
N TYR A 172 -6.33 -1.88 14.07
CA TYR A 172 -7.20 -2.19 12.95
C TYR A 172 -6.45 -2.98 11.86
N ASP A 173 -6.53 -4.29 11.93
CA ASP A 173 -5.75 -5.25 11.14
C ASP A 173 -5.92 -5.09 9.60
N ALA A 174 -7.10 -4.69 9.14
CA ALA A 174 -7.37 -4.55 7.71
C ALA A 174 -6.44 -3.54 7.01
N SER A 175 -5.98 -2.50 7.70
CA SER A 175 -5.04 -1.52 7.14
C SER A 175 -3.70 -2.16 6.80
N TYR A 176 -3.15 -2.97 7.71
CA TYR A 176 -1.90 -3.71 7.48
C TYR A 176 -2.03 -4.73 6.35
N TYR A 177 -3.15 -5.46 6.29
CA TYR A 177 -3.44 -6.40 5.21
C TYR A 177 -3.45 -5.72 3.84
N ARG A 178 -4.10 -4.56 3.74
CA ARG A 178 -4.16 -3.78 2.49
C ARG A 178 -2.78 -3.29 2.09
N LEU A 179 -2.02 -2.73 3.01
CA LEU A 179 -0.65 -2.25 2.75
C LEU A 179 0.29 -3.39 2.37
N ALA A 180 0.23 -4.55 3.04
CA ALA A 180 1.04 -5.71 2.69
C ALA A 180 0.82 -6.12 1.22
N ASN A 181 -0.44 -6.29 0.82
CA ASN A 181 -0.77 -6.67 -0.57
C ASN A 181 -0.36 -5.60 -1.59
N LEU A 182 -0.52 -4.34 -1.24
CA LEU A 182 -0.23 -3.23 -2.12
C LEU A 182 1.30 -3.08 -2.32
N TYR A 183 2.08 -3.16 -1.25
CA TYR A 183 3.54 -3.11 -1.33
C TYR A 183 4.15 -4.37 -1.96
N ALA A 184 3.48 -5.53 -1.90
CA ALA A 184 3.92 -6.74 -2.61
C ALA A 184 4.01 -6.55 -4.12
N MET A 185 3.16 -5.69 -4.68
CA MET A 185 3.16 -5.33 -6.11
C MET A 185 4.08 -4.13 -6.41
N SER A 186 4.76 -3.58 -5.42
CA SER A 186 5.59 -2.38 -5.56
C SER A 186 7.04 -2.71 -5.91
N THR A 187 7.84 -1.66 -5.99
CA THR A 187 9.29 -1.76 -6.22
C THR A 187 10.09 -1.99 -4.94
N ASP A 188 9.43 -1.89 -3.79
CA ASP A 188 10.01 -2.05 -2.47
C ASP A 188 9.20 -3.06 -1.63
N PRO A 189 9.17 -4.35 -2.04
CA PRO A 189 8.43 -5.39 -1.34
C PRO A 189 8.92 -5.66 0.10
N VAL A 190 10.03 -5.09 0.54
CA VAL A 190 10.44 -5.09 1.95
C VAL A 190 9.34 -4.57 2.87
N TRP A 191 8.60 -3.55 2.43
CA TRP A 191 7.47 -3.02 3.18
C TRP A 191 6.29 -3.99 3.23
N ALA A 192 6.10 -4.79 2.17
CA ALA A 192 5.09 -5.85 2.19
C ALA A 192 5.40 -6.90 3.27
N VAL A 193 6.67 -7.30 3.42
CA VAL A 193 7.10 -8.21 4.49
C VAL A 193 6.78 -7.60 5.85
N MET A 194 7.18 -6.35 6.08
CA MET A 194 6.92 -5.65 7.35
C MET A 194 5.42 -5.55 7.67
N TYR A 195 4.60 -5.11 6.72
CA TYR A 195 3.15 -4.97 6.95
C TYR A 195 2.44 -6.32 7.08
N ALA A 196 2.91 -7.37 6.39
CA ALA A 196 2.38 -8.72 6.54
C ALA A 196 2.67 -9.29 7.95
N GLN A 197 3.89 -9.09 8.46
CA GLN A 197 4.26 -9.46 9.83
C GLN A 197 3.42 -8.70 10.87
N ASN A 198 3.25 -7.38 10.68
CA ASN A 198 2.37 -6.56 11.54
C ASN A 198 0.92 -7.06 11.49
N TYR A 199 0.38 -7.36 10.29
CA TYR A 199 -0.94 -7.96 10.19
C TYR A 199 -1.06 -9.24 11.01
N GLN A 200 -0.10 -10.14 10.92
CA GLN A 200 -0.14 -11.42 11.63
C GLN A 200 -0.22 -11.23 13.15
N LEU A 201 0.47 -10.25 13.72
CA LEU A 201 0.43 -9.96 15.16
C LEU A 201 -0.93 -9.42 15.63
N HIS A 202 -1.76 -8.86 14.72
CA HIS A 202 -3.08 -8.30 15.00
C HIS A 202 -4.22 -9.08 14.34
N ALA A 203 -3.92 -10.16 13.63
CA ALA A 203 -4.88 -10.85 12.77
C ALA A 203 -6.14 -11.31 13.52
N SER A 204 -7.28 -10.80 13.08
CA SER A 204 -8.60 -11.27 13.53
C SER A 204 -9.11 -12.48 12.75
N LYS A 205 -8.53 -12.78 11.58
CA LYS A 205 -8.96 -13.85 10.66
C LYS A 205 -7.83 -14.84 10.37
N TYR A 206 -8.06 -16.09 10.72
CA TYR A 206 -7.08 -17.16 10.54
C TYR A 206 -6.64 -17.36 9.08
N GLU A 207 -7.59 -17.34 8.14
CA GLU A 207 -7.32 -17.53 6.72
C GLU A 207 -6.35 -16.46 6.18
N ARG A 208 -6.56 -15.20 6.57
CA ARG A 208 -5.68 -14.09 6.17
C ARG A 208 -4.32 -14.13 6.87
N LEU A 209 -4.28 -14.63 8.12
CA LEU A 209 -3.01 -14.87 8.81
C LEU A 209 -2.15 -15.86 8.01
N MET A 210 -2.76 -16.95 7.54
CA MET A 210 -2.10 -17.95 6.71
C MET A 210 -1.69 -17.40 5.35
N GLU A 211 -2.55 -16.58 4.74
CA GLU A 211 -2.25 -15.89 3.47
C GLU A 211 -1.02 -14.98 3.61
N MET A 212 -0.89 -14.22 4.70
CA MET A 212 0.27 -13.36 4.92
C MET A 212 1.55 -14.16 5.14
N GLY A 213 1.49 -15.28 5.83
CA GLY A 213 2.65 -16.17 5.97
C GLY A 213 3.12 -16.75 4.63
N LYS A 214 2.18 -17.10 3.76
CA LYS A 214 2.49 -17.51 2.39
C LYS A 214 3.05 -16.35 1.58
N LEU A 215 2.48 -15.15 1.68
CA LEU A 215 2.95 -13.96 1.00
C LEU A 215 4.41 -13.65 1.37
N ILE A 216 4.77 -13.67 2.64
CA ILE A 216 6.15 -13.46 3.11
C ILE A 216 7.09 -14.45 2.43
N TYR A 217 6.74 -15.74 2.45
CA TYR A 217 7.56 -16.78 1.82
C TYR A 217 7.72 -16.57 0.30
N ASP A 218 6.63 -16.27 -0.40
CA ASP A 218 6.64 -16.02 -1.83
C ASP A 218 7.53 -14.81 -2.15
N LEU A 219 7.43 -13.72 -1.38
CA LEU A 219 8.29 -12.54 -1.54
C LEU A 219 9.78 -12.87 -1.36
N TYR A 220 10.13 -13.72 -0.38
CA TYR A 220 11.51 -14.17 -0.23
C TYR A 220 11.98 -14.97 -1.44
N ARG A 221 11.16 -15.86 -1.99
CA ARG A 221 11.52 -16.68 -3.16
C ARG A 221 11.66 -15.86 -4.43
N GLU A 222 10.80 -14.86 -4.61
CA GLU A 222 10.81 -13.99 -5.78
C GLU A 222 11.97 -13.00 -5.75
N ASN A 223 12.34 -12.53 -4.55
CA ASN A 223 13.31 -11.46 -4.38
C ASN A 223 14.68 -11.92 -3.90
N VAL A 224 14.88 -13.22 -3.66
CA VAL A 224 16.17 -13.83 -3.36
C VAL A 224 16.38 -15.00 -4.30
N THR A 225 17.16 -14.79 -5.34
CA THR A 225 17.40 -15.78 -6.39
C THR A 225 18.90 -15.95 -6.64
N ARG A 226 19.29 -17.10 -7.17
CA ARG A 226 20.69 -17.36 -7.53
C ARG A 226 20.86 -17.27 -9.04
N LYS A 227 21.78 -16.42 -9.49
CA LYS A 227 22.10 -16.25 -10.90
C LYS A 227 23.62 -16.28 -11.09
N ASP A 228 24.08 -17.08 -12.02
CA ASP A 228 25.53 -17.29 -12.30
C ASP A 228 26.32 -17.63 -11.02
N GLY A 229 25.75 -18.47 -10.16
CA GLY A 229 26.35 -18.88 -8.89
C GLY A 229 26.34 -17.85 -7.77
N LYS A 230 25.80 -16.65 -7.99
CA LYS A 230 25.72 -15.55 -7.01
C LYS A 230 24.29 -15.28 -6.60
N TRP A 231 24.09 -14.98 -5.32
CA TRP A 231 22.80 -14.57 -4.81
C TRP A 231 22.50 -13.12 -5.20
N GLU A 232 21.32 -12.89 -5.74
CA GLU A 232 20.73 -11.58 -5.99
C GLU A 232 19.58 -11.33 -5.03
N VAL A 233 19.54 -10.14 -4.43
CA VAL A 233 18.50 -9.67 -3.53
C VAL A 233 17.82 -8.48 -4.17
N THR A 234 16.50 -8.52 -4.36
CA THR A 234 15.73 -7.51 -5.08
C THR A 234 14.57 -6.93 -4.29
N PHE A 235 14.52 -7.17 -2.97
CA PHE A 235 13.52 -6.59 -2.06
C PHE A 235 13.45 -5.07 -2.11
N THR A 236 14.54 -4.47 -2.47
CA THR A 236 14.67 -3.06 -2.80
C THR A 236 15.78 -2.92 -3.81
N LYS A 237 15.87 -1.79 -4.49
CA LYS A 237 17.04 -1.56 -5.35
C LYS A 237 18.31 -1.50 -4.51
N LYS A 238 19.43 -1.99 -5.11
CA LYS A 238 20.76 -1.87 -4.52
C LYS A 238 20.98 -0.44 -4.07
N VAL A 239 21.03 -0.23 -2.77
CA VAL A 239 21.45 1.02 -2.18
C VAL A 239 22.96 1.13 -2.45
N ASN A 240 23.42 2.21 -3.05
CA ASN A 240 24.84 2.40 -3.28
C ASN A 240 25.52 2.76 -1.96
N LEU A 241 26.14 1.77 -1.30
CA LEU A 241 26.85 1.96 -0.02
C LEU A 241 27.85 3.10 -0.06
N SER A 242 28.55 3.29 -1.20
CA SER A 242 29.53 4.36 -1.30
C SER A 242 28.91 5.75 -1.15
N ALA A 243 27.63 5.91 -1.52
CA ALA A 243 26.92 7.17 -1.32
C ALA A 243 26.58 7.43 0.17
N TYR A 244 26.39 6.36 0.95
CA TYR A 244 26.11 6.49 2.41
C TYR A 244 27.37 6.54 3.25
N ALA A 245 28.42 5.80 2.88
CA ALA A 245 29.72 5.86 3.57
C ALA A 245 30.38 7.23 3.51
N SER A 246 30.07 8.05 2.50
CA SER A 246 30.60 9.41 2.34
C SER A 246 29.77 10.49 3.04
N LEU A 247 28.53 10.17 3.50
CA LEU A 247 27.57 11.14 4.00
C LEU A 247 27.40 11.12 5.52
N ASP A 248 28.10 10.22 6.22
CA ASP A 248 27.97 10.03 7.68
C ASP A 248 26.50 9.93 8.11
N CYS A 249 25.68 9.24 7.31
CA CYS A 249 24.26 9.05 7.54
C CYS A 249 23.90 7.56 7.53
N ASP A 250 22.89 7.23 8.33
CA ASP A 250 22.41 5.87 8.48
C ASP A 250 21.77 5.35 7.20
N LEU A 251 21.94 4.06 6.94
CA LEU A 251 21.23 3.39 5.85
C LEU A 251 19.72 3.44 6.13
N PRO A 252 18.86 3.75 5.15
CA PRO A 252 17.43 3.58 5.31
C PRO A 252 17.10 2.10 5.56
N TYR A 253 16.01 1.81 6.27
CA TYR A 253 15.63 0.45 6.67
C TYR A 253 15.63 -0.55 5.50
N ASN A 254 15.09 -0.17 4.36
CA ASN A 254 15.11 -1.01 3.16
C ASN A 254 16.52 -1.33 2.68
N GLY A 255 17.45 -0.39 2.79
CA GLY A 255 18.86 -0.58 2.52
C GLY A 255 19.52 -1.53 3.51
N PHE A 256 19.25 -1.34 4.79
CA PHE A 256 19.71 -2.23 5.86
C PHE A 256 19.21 -3.66 5.66
N PHE A 257 17.91 -3.83 5.38
CA PHE A 257 17.32 -5.14 5.09
C PHE A 257 18.02 -5.82 3.91
N TYR A 258 18.22 -5.08 2.81
CA TYR A 258 18.92 -5.58 1.64
C TYR A 258 20.34 -6.06 1.97
N TYR A 259 21.14 -5.22 2.65
CA TYR A 259 22.54 -5.55 2.92
C TYR A 259 22.69 -6.71 3.88
N THR A 260 21.90 -6.75 4.92
CA THR A 260 21.94 -7.82 5.89
C THR A 260 21.64 -9.17 5.24
N HIS A 261 20.60 -9.23 4.40
CA HIS A 261 20.29 -10.44 3.64
C HIS A 261 21.41 -10.82 2.68
N LYS A 262 21.99 -9.84 1.99
CA LYS A 262 23.10 -10.07 1.05
C LYS A 262 24.33 -10.61 1.75
N VAL A 263 24.72 -10.06 2.90
CA VAL A 263 25.86 -10.54 3.70
C VAL A 263 25.64 -11.98 4.14
N VAL A 264 24.48 -12.31 4.71
CA VAL A 264 24.18 -13.67 5.15
C VAL A 264 24.22 -14.69 4.00
N LEU A 265 23.72 -14.31 2.84
CA LEU A 265 23.73 -15.17 1.65
C LEU A 265 25.13 -15.37 1.08
N ASP A 266 25.97 -14.33 1.12
CA ASP A 266 27.37 -14.40 0.65
C ASP A 266 28.28 -15.18 1.61
N GLU A 267 27.97 -15.22 2.90
CA GLU A 267 28.63 -16.12 3.88
C GLU A 267 28.42 -17.60 3.56
N GLY A 268 27.35 -17.92 2.80
CA GLY A 268 27.11 -19.25 2.28
C GLY A 268 26.19 -20.12 3.17
N GLY A 269 26.22 -21.41 2.88
CA GLY A 269 25.36 -22.39 3.58
C GLY A 269 23.97 -22.56 2.98
N PHE A 270 23.65 -21.87 1.88
CA PHE A 270 22.39 -22.02 1.13
C PHE A 270 22.68 -22.84 -0.14
N ALA A 271 21.96 -23.98 -0.24
CA ALA A 271 22.18 -24.97 -1.31
C ALA A 271 21.25 -24.79 -2.47
N GLY A 272 21.19 -24.68 -3.54
CA GLY A 272 20.16 -24.55 -4.58
C GLY A 272 20.08 -23.14 -5.17
N ASP A 273 19.23 -23.01 -6.17
CA ASP A 273 19.04 -21.76 -6.90
C ASP A 273 17.88 -20.90 -6.37
N THR A 274 17.08 -21.50 -5.49
CA THR A 274 15.95 -20.85 -4.79
C THR A 274 15.91 -21.26 -3.34
N LEU A 275 15.43 -20.37 -2.47
CA LEU A 275 15.30 -20.64 -1.04
C LEU A 275 14.17 -21.64 -0.77
N THR A 276 14.47 -22.65 0.05
CA THR A 276 13.45 -23.50 0.69
C THR A 276 12.82 -22.76 1.87
N LEU A 277 11.73 -23.31 2.43
CA LEU A 277 11.08 -22.69 3.61
C LEU A 277 12.05 -22.67 4.82
N ALA A 278 12.85 -23.73 5.00
CA ALA A 278 13.88 -23.78 6.04
C ALA A 278 14.99 -22.73 5.79
N ASP A 279 15.34 -22.49 4.53
CA ASP A 279 16.31 -21.46 4.18
C ASP A 279 15.78 -20.06 4.50
N VAL A 280 14.51 -19.77 4.21
CA VAL A 280 13.87 -18.49 4.55
C VAL A 280 13.85 -18.30 6.07
N ALA A 281 13.47 -19.34 6.83
CA ALA A 281 13.48 -19.27 8.30
C ALA A 281 14.88 -18.97 8.85
N ARG A 282 15.91 -19.65 8.32
CA ARG A 282 17.31 -19.44 8.71
C ARG A 282 17.82 -18.04 8.31
N LEU A 283 17.52 -17.60 7.10
CA LEU A 283 17.91 -16.28 6.59
C LEU A 283 17.30 -15.17 7.44
N HIS A 284 16.00 -15.28 7.75
CA HIS A 284 15.31 -14.32 8.58
C HIS A 284 15.87 -14.29 10.02
N ARG A 285 16.14 -15.46 10.61
CA ARG A 285 16.80 -15.54 11.93
C ARG A 285 18.13 -14.78 11.94
N LYS A 286 18.99 -15.03 10.94
CA LYS A 286 20.28 -14.35 10.79
C LYS A 286 20.14 -12.85 10.61
N TYR A 287 19.14 -12.42 9.86
CA TYR A 287 18.80 -11.00 9.74
C TYR A 287 18.51 -10.37 11.12
N VAL A 288 17.69 -11.01 11.95
CA VAL A 288 17.35 -10.51 13.30
C VAL A 288 18.59 -10.48 14.19
N GLU A 289 19.42 -11.52 14.18
CA GLU A 289 20.67 -11.58 14.94
C GLU A 289 21.64 -10.43 14.58
N ILE A 290 21.76 -10.09 13.29
CA ILE A 290 22.58 -8.96 12.85
C ILE A 290 21.91 -7.64 13.22
N ALA A 291 20.61 -7.52 13.04
CA ALA A 291 19.88 -6.32 13.40
C ALA A 291 19.98 -6.00 14.90
N ASP A 292 20.02 -7.03 15.75
CA ASP A 292 20.18 -6.86 17.19
C ASP A 292 21.51 -6.23 17.57
N THR A 293 22.59 -6.53 16.85
CA THR A 293 23.94 -6.04 17.13
C THR A 293 24.28 -4.71 16.43
N THR A 294 23.60 -4.38 15.33
CA THR A 294 24.01 -3.29 14.43
C THR A 294 22.97 -2.16 14.30
N ALA A 295 21.69 -2.41 14.60
CA ALA A 295 20.59 -1.51 14.29
C ALA A 295 19.87 -0.96 15.54
N HIS A 296 20.62 -0.67 16.61
CA HIS A 296 20.05 -0.45 17.92
C HIS A 296 18.92 0.59 17.96
N ASP A 297 19.02 1.77 17.51
CA ASP A 297 17.98 2.79 17.70
C ASP A 297 17.60 3.51 16.40
N TYR A 298 18.17 3.08 15.28
CA TYR A 298 18.02 3.79 14.01
C TYR A 298 16.70 3.53 13.30
N TYR A 299 16.13 2.33 13.51
CA TYR A 299 14.94 1.90 12.80
C TYR A 299 13.79 1.69 13.76
N ASN A 300 12.88 2.61 13.71
CA ASN A 300 11.62 2.52 14.44
C ASN A 300 10.68 1.55 13.74
N VAL A 301 11.07 0.27 13.65
CA VAL A 301 10.30 -0.81 13.03
C VAL A 301 9.77 -1.72 14.12
N PRO A 302 8.51 -1.61 14.44
CA PRO A 302 7.90 -2.28 15.59
C PRO A 302 8.08 -3.80 15.60
N VAL A 303 7.96 -4.42 14.42
CA VAL A 303 8.16 -5.87 14.29
C VAL A 303 9.60 -6.24 14.64
N LEU A 304 10.58 -5.45 14.23
CA LEU A 304 11.99 -5.72 14.53
C LEU A 304 12.26 -5.63 16.05
N ASP A 305 11.64 -4.68 16.75
CA ASP A 305 11.77 -4.59 18.20
C ASP A 305 11.18 -5.82 18.90
N MET A 306 10.04 -6.32 18.42
CA MET A 306 9.45 -7.57 18.91
C MET A 306 10.35 -8.78 18.62
N GLU A 307 10.91 -8.86 17.41
CA GLU A 307 11.81 -9.95 17.00
C GLU A 307 13.08 -9.98 17.84
N ARG A 308 13.64 -8.80 18.16
CA ARG A 308 14.82 -8.67 19.06
C ARG A 308 14.48 -9.10 20.48
N ALA A 309 13.32 -8.69 21.01
CA ALA A 309 12.87 -9.17 22.31
C ALA A 309 12.67 -10.70 22.32
N ALA A 310 12.05 -11.24 21.26
CA ALA A 310 11.87 -12.66 21.10
C ALA A 310 13.21 -13.43 20.98
N LEU A 311 14.24 -12.83 20.35
CA LEU A 311 15.59 -13.37 20.30
C LEU A 311 16.20 -13.47 21.69
N HIS A 312 16.17 -12.39 22.47
CA HIS A 312 16.75 -12.33 23.81
C HIS A 312 16.04 -13.26 24.82
N GLU A 313 14.74 -13.45 24.65
CA GLU A 313 13.90 -14.24 25.55
C GLU A 313 13.69 -15.68 25.08
N GLY A 314 14.32 -16.07 23.94
CA GLY A 314 14.33 -17.45 23.46
C GLY A 314 13.08 -17.86 22.67
N HIS A 315 12.30 -16.91 22.17
CA HIS A 315 11.04 -17.13 21.45
C HIS A 315 11.12 -16.90 19.95
N LEU A 316 12.26 -16.46 19.41
CA LEU A 316 12.40 -16.10 17.99
C LEU A 316 12.09 -17.25 17.03
N ASP A 317 12.51 -18.48 17.35
CA ASP A 317 12.22 -19.64 16.50
C ASP A 317 10.72 -19.92 16.42
N GLY A 318 10.02 -19.81 17.55
CA GLY A 318 8.57 -19.94 17.61
C GLY A 318 7.86 -18.89 16.76
N TYR A 319 8.34 -17.65 16.82
CA TYR A 319 7.83 -16.58 15.98
C TYR A 319 8.03 -16.86 14.49
N ILE A 320 9.24 -17.24 14.09
CA ILE A 320 9.55 -17.51 12.67
C ILE A 320 8.70 -18.65 12.12
N MET A 321 8.55 -19.72 12.88
CA MET A 321 7.68 -20.85 12.50
C MET A 321 6.22 -20.41 12.39
N TRP A 322 5.75 -19.59 13.34
CA TRP A 322 4.41 -19.04 13.34
C TRP A 322 4.19 -18.10 12.13
N MET A 323 5.13 -17.20 11.86
CA MET A 323 5.12 -16.27 10.74
C MET A 323 5.01 -16.99 9.39
N LEU A 324 5.77 -18.08 9.21
CA LEU A 324 5.83 -18.83 7.95
C LEU A 324 4.82 -20.00 7.86
N ARG A 325 3.98 -20.18 8.87
CA ARG A 325 3.05 -21.33 8.95
C ARG A 325 2.12 -21.44 7.74
N GLY A 326 1.67 -20.32 7.19
CA GLY A 326 0.82 -20.30 6.00
C GLY A 326 1.48 -20.90 4.76
N ALA A 327 2.79 -20.75 4.62
CA ALA A 327 3.55 -21.38 3.57
C ALA A 327 3.69 -22.91 3.81
N ASP A 328 3.92 -23.33 5.05
CA ASP A 328 4.08 -24.76 5.38
C ASP A 328 2.81 -25.58 5.13
N VAL A 329 1.63 -24.97 5.30
CA VAL A 329 0.36 -25.61 4.93
C VAL A 329 0.35 -26.01 3.46
N GLY A 330 0.89 -25.18 2.57
CA GLY A 330 1.04 -25.48 1.14
C GLY A 330 1.98 -26.67 0.85
N PHE A 331 2.87 -26.98 1.78
CA PHE A 331 3.76 -28.14 1.72
C PHE A 331 3.27 -29.35 2.56
N GLY A 332 2.01 -29.34 2.99
CA GLY A 332 1.44 -30.40 3.82
C GLY A 332 2.01 -30.46 5.23
N ASN A 333 2.39 -29.31 5.79
CA ASN A 333 3.02 -29.17 7.12
C ASN A 333 4.33 -29.97 7.28
N LYS A 334 5.10 -30.03 6.21
CA LYS A 334 6.33 -30.83 6.14
C LYS A 334 7.47 -30.28 7.02
N TYR A 335 7.56 -28.95 7.13
CA TYR A 335 8.69 -28.29 7.79
C TYR A 335 8.43 -28.02 9.28
N PHE A 336 7.24 -27.51 9.60
CA PHE A 336 6.89 -27.03 10.96
C PHE A 336 5.70 -27.76 11.58
N GLY A 337 5.13 -28.75 10.89
CA GLY A 337 3.94 -29.48 11.35
C GLY A 337 4.22 -30.63 12.34
N THR A 338 5.30 -30.56 13.12
CA THR A 338 5.64 -31.55 14.13
C THR A 338 5.16 -31.11 15.52
N ALA A 339 4.90 -32.04 16.42
CA ALA A 339 4.52 -31.74 17.81
C ALA A 339 5.57 -30.88 18.55
N GLN A 340 6.84 -31.05 18.21
CA GLN A 340 7.92 -30.22 18.77
C GLN A 340 7.83 -28.77 18.26
N CYS A 341 7.59 -28.57 16.97
CA CYS A 341 7.41 -27.22 16.41
C CYS A 341 6.13 -26.56 16.95
N ASP A 342 5.03 -27.31 17.09
CA ASP A 342 3.80 -26.79 17.70
C ASP A 342 4.06 -26.28 19.13
N SER A 343 4.83 -27.02 19.95
CA SER A 343 5.20 -26.60 21.30
C SER A 343 6.04 -25.31 21.33
N VAL A 344 6.95 -25.14 20.37
CA VAL A 344 7.78 -23.94 20.27
C VAL A 344 6.95 -22.73 19.83
N VAL A 345 6.02 -22.93 18.89
CA VAL A 345 5.07 -21.90 18.46
C VAL A 345 4.12 -21.51 19.59
N ASP A 346 3.59 -22.48 20.33
CA ASP A 346 2.69 -22.23 21.47
C ASP A 346 3.40 -21.42 22.55
N ALA A 347 4.68 -21.70 22.83
CA ALA A 347 5.48 -20.93 23.78
C ALA A 347 5.68 -19.47 23.33
N PHE A 348 5.89 -19.22 22.02
CA PHE A 348 5.93 -17.87 21.48
C PHE A 348 4.59 -17.16 21.65
N VAL A 349 3.48 -17.80 21.26
CA VAL A 349 2.14 -17.22 21.33
C VAL A 349 1.76 -16.89 22.78
N GLU A 350 2.10 -17.74 23.72
CA GLU A 350 1.87 -17.52 25.15
C GLU A 350 2.70 -16.33 25.67
N TRP A 351 4.00 -16.29 25.36
CA TRP A 351 4.87 -15.16 25.69
C TRP A 351 4.37 -13.84 25.10
N TYR A 352 4.02 -13.84 23.80
CA TYR A 352 3.53 -12.63 23.15
C TYR A 352 2.25 -12.10 23.81
N ASN A 353 1.25 -12.94 24.04
CA ASN A 353 -0.04 -12.53 24.59
C ASN A 353 0.01 -12.19 26.07
N ASN A 354 0.82 -12.89 26.86
CA ASN A 354 0.81 -12.76 28.33
C ASN A 354 1.85 -11.78 28.85
N ASP A 355 2.89 -11.48 28.08
CA ASP A 355 4.00 -10.65 28.50
C ASP A 355 4.26 -9.50 27.51
N TYR A 356 4.74 -9.79 26.30
CA TYR A 356 5.23 -8.76 25.39
C TYR A 356 4.16 -7.73 25.02
N SER A 357 2.98 -8.17 24.61
CA SER A 357 1.88 -7.26 24.22
C SER A 357 1.43 -6.33 25.36
N LYS A 358 1.68 -6.70 26.61
CA LYS A 358 1.34 -5.90 27.81
C LYS A 358 2.38 -4.85 28.16
N ARG A 359 3.57 -4.88 27.56
CA ARG A 359 4.66 -3.92 27.83
C ARG A 359 4.37 -2.50 27.30
N GLY A 360 3.15 -2.25 26.84
CA GLY A 360 2.76 -0.92 26.33
C GLY A 360 3.21 -0.66 24.90
N TYR A 361 3.60 -1.73 24.20
CA TYR A 361 3.98 -1.66 22.80
C TYR A 361 2.80 -1.24 21.93
N ARG A 362 2.92 -0.08 21.25
CA ARG A 362 1.92 0.44 20.34
C ARG A 362 2.50 0.51 18.94
N MET A 363 2.10 -0.43 18.11
CA MET A 363 2.58 -0.54 16.73
C MET A 363 2.40 0.73 15.89
N GLY A 364 1.43 1.57 16.18
CA GLY A 364 1.16 2.80 15.42
C GLY A 364 2.08 3.97 15.73
N GLU A 365 2.67 4.02 16.94
CA GLU A 365 3.49 5.17 17.37
C GLU A 365 4.91 5.15 16.81
N THR A 366 5.38 3.98 16.41
CA THR A 366 6.80 3.74 16.10
C THR A 366 7.07 3.22 14.69
N ARG A 367 6.06 3.16 13.83
CA ARG A 367 6.31 2.75 12.44
C ARG A 367 7.21 3.75 11.74
N PRO A 368 8.15 3.30 10.90
CA PRO A 368 8.90 4.21 10.06
C PRO A 368 7.86 4.99 9.25
N LYS A 369 7.94 6.31 9.28
CA LYS A 369 7.25 7.11 8.28
C LYS A 369 7.89 6.73 6.95
N THR A 370 7.29 5.76 6.29
CA THR A 370 7.62 5.48 4.91
C THR A 370 7.35 6.79 4.19
N THR A 371 8.40 7.43 3.72
CA THR A 371 8.20 8.42 2.66
C THR A 371 7.44 7.66 1.60
N VAL A 372 6.18 8.02 1.41
CA VAL A 372 5.30 7.36 0.45
C VAL A 372 6.01 7.39 -0.88
N THR A 373 6.64 6.29 -1.19
CA THR A 373 7.22 6.09 -2.49
C THR A 373 6.06 5.58 -3.32
N ALA A 374 5.73 6.31 -4.35
CA ALA A 374 4.61 6.00 -5.23
C ALA A 374 4.53 4.51 -5.52
N LEU A 375 3.37 3.96 -5.28
CA LEU A 375 3.02 2.61 -5.64
C LEU A 375 2.41 2.58 -7.05
N VAL A 376 2.98 3.36 -7.94
CA VAL A 376 2.73 3.16 -9.36
C VAL A 376 3.47 1.89 -9.74
N PRO A 377 2.78 0.85 -10.20
CA PRO A 377 3.45 -0.33 -10.72
C PRO A 377 4.47 0.10 -11.75
N VAL A 378 5.74 -0.19 -11.50
CA VAL A 378 6.79 0.17 -12.45
C VAL A 378 7.11 -1.06 -13.27
N PRO A 379 6.79 -1.08 -14.56
CA PRO A 379 7.09 -2.19 -15.43
C PRO A 379 8.58 -2.54 -15.35
N ARG A 380 8.91 -3.81 -15.40
CA ARG A 380 10.32 -4.24 -15.55
C ARG A 380 10.81 -3.84 -16.94
N VAL A 381 12.09 -3.63 -17.09
CA VAL A 381 12.68 -3.31 -18.40
C VAL A 381 12.36 -4.41 -19.43
N ASP A 382 12.36 -5.66 -19.01
CA ASP A 382 12.01 -6.81 -19.86
C ASP A 382 10.54 -6.84 -20.28
N ASP A 383 9.65 -6.21 -19.50
CA ASP A 383 8.23 -6.08 -19.83
C ASP A 383 7.96 -4.99 -20.87
N LEU A 384 8.96 -4.19 -21.23
CA LEU A 384 8.90 -3.07 -22.19
C LEU A 384 9.75 -3.33 -23.46
N LYS A 385 10.01 -4.58 -23.79
CA LYS A 385 10.97 -4.99 -24.83
C LYS A 385 10.56 -4.70 -26.27
N ASP A 386 9.29 -4.53 -26.54
CA ASP A 386 8.74 -4.30 -27.88
C ASP A 386 7.45 -3.44 -27.81
N GLU A 387 6.99 -3.00 -28.99
CA GLU A 387 5.82 -2.15 -29.14
C GLU A 387 4.54 -2.75 -28.51
N LYS A 388 4.32 -4.05 -28.69
CA LYS A 388 3.13 -4.72 -28.13
C LYS A 388 3.16 -4.72 -26.60
N ALA A 389 4.30 -4.99 -26.02
CA ALA A 389 4.53 -4.93 -24.59
C ALA A 389 4.39 -3.48 -24.05
N CYS A 390 4.94 -2.50 -24.77
CA CYS A 390 4.81 -1.09 -24.42
C CYS A 390 3.34 -0.62 -24.37
N ARG A 391 2.49 -1.05 -25.30
CA ARG A 391 1.06 -0.71 -25.31
C ARG A 391 0.32 -1.20 -24.08
N VAL A 392 0.67 -2.38 -23.58
CA VAL A 392 0.05 -2.93 -22.35
C VAL A 392 0.31 -2.03 -21.15
N HIS A 393 1.50 -1.42 -21.08
CA HIS A 393 1.95 -0.60 -19.96
C HIS A 393 1.74 0.92 -20.18
N ARG A 394 1.02 1.33 -21.22
CA ARG A 394 0.81 2.74 -21.58
C ARG A 394 0.29 3.60 -20.44
N ASP A 395 -0.76 3.14 -19.77
CA ASP A 395 -1.39 3.90 -18.68
C ASP A 395 -0.51 3.97 -17.44
N GLU A 396 0.24 2.91 -17.15
CA GLU A 396 1.21 2.86 -16.06
C GLU A 396 2.37 3.83 -16.30
N ILE A 397 2.91 3.85 -17.51
CA ILE A 397 3.97 4.80 -17.92
C ILE A 397 3.47 6.25 -17.84
N ARG A 398 2.23 6.51 -18.24
CA ARG A 398 1.63 7.85 -18.08
C ARG A 398 1.49 8.25 -16.62
N ALA A 399 1.08 7.32 -15.75
CA ALA A 399 0.99 7.55 -14.31
C ALA A 399 2.37 7.81 -13.70
N ILE A 400 3.40 7.05 -14.13
CA ILE A 400 4.80 7.28 -13.75
C ILE A 400 5.27 8.67 -14.17
N ALA A 401 5.00 9.09 -15.40
CA ALA A 401 5.37 10.40 -15.91
C ALA A 401 4.76 11.53 -15.07
N LYS A 402 3.48 11.43 -14.77
CA LYS A 402 2.80 12.38 -13.88
C LYS A 402 3.45 12.42 -12.50
N TRP A 403 3.67 11.25 -11.90
CA TRP A 403 4.30 11.17 -10.58
C TRP A 403 5.70 11.83 -10.55
N VAL A 404 6.55 11.55 -11.56
CA VAL A 404 7.90 12.13 -11.66
C VAL A 404 7.85 13.67 -11.70
N LEU A 405 6.83 14.25 -12.35
CA LEU A 405 6.65 15.70 -12.42
C LEU A 405 6.10 16.31 -11.12
N ASP A 406 5.37 15.54 -10.33
CA ASP A 406 4.78 16.00 -9.07
C ASP A 406 5.75 15.81 -7.89
N ALA A 407 6.62 14.80 -7.97
CA ALA A 407 7.57 14.45 -6.92
C ALA A 407 8.69 15.49 -6.76
N LYS A 408 9.15 15.66 -5.52
CA LYS A 408 10.39 16.40 -5.24
C LYS A 408 11.58 15.62 -5.81
N PRO A 409 12.52 16.26 -6.53
CA PRO A 409 13.67 15.56 -7.07
C PRO A 409 14.55 15.01 -5.95
N ASP A 410 14.88 13.75 -6.06
CA ASP A 410 15.80 13.07 -5.17
C ASP A 410 16.72 12.18 -6.02
N THR A 411 17.94 12.67 -6.23
CA THR A 411 18.95 11.98 -7.04
C THR A 411 19.44 10.69 -6.40
N THR A 412 19.18 10.49 -5.11
CA THR A 412 19.50 9.27 -4.38
C THR A 412 18.36 8.25 -4.48
N SER A 413 17.12 8.70 -4.71
CA SER A 413 15.93 7.85 -4.80
C SER A 413 16.06 6.81 -5.91
N LEU A 414 16.11 5.56 -5.51
CA LEU A 414 16.13 4.43 -6.42
C LEU A 414 14.81 4.29 -7.20
N LEU A 415 13.70 4.67 -6.57
CA LEU A 415 12.40 4.67 -7.21
C LEU A 415 12.34 5.68 -8.36
N GLN A 416 12.80 6.93 -8.14
CA GLN A 416 12.85 7.92 -9.22
C GLN A 416 13.74 7.46 -10.38
N LYS A 417 14.88 6.83 -10.06
CA LYS A 417 15.76 6.25 -11.08
C LYS A 417 15.09 5.13 -11.88
N LYS A 418 14.36 4.25 -11.20
CA LYS A 418 13.64 3.14 -11.86
C LYS A 418 12.48 3.65 -12.72
N MET A 419 11.72 4.60 -12.22
CA MET A 419 10.64 5.23 -12.96
C MET A 419 11.19 5.97 -14.19
N SER A 420 12.26 6.72 -14.02
CA SER A 420 12.95 7.37 -15.13
C SER A 420 13.47 6.37 -16.15
N GLY A 421 14.05 5.26 -15.69
CA GLY A 421 14.52 4.17 -16.56
C GLY A 421 13.38 3.49 -17.32
N ALA A 422 12.25 3.21 -16.66
CA ALA A 422 11.08 2.62 -17.31
C ALA A 422 10.50 3.55 -18.39
N MET A 423 10.34 4.84 -18.09
CA MET A 423 9.91 5.83 -19.09
C MET A 423 10.87 5.90 -20.29
N PHE A 424 12.19 5.91 -20.02
CA PHE A 424 13.20 5.95 -21.08
C PHE A 424 13.12 4.72 -21.98
N VAL A 425 13.09 3.50 -21.40
CA VAL A 425 13.00 2.26 -22.17
C VAL A 425 11.67 2.18 -22.94
N TRP A 426 10.57 2.60 -22.34
CA TRP A 426 9.28 2.62 -23.00
C TRP A 426 9.28 3.54 -24.23
N VAL A 427 9.81 4.77 -24.09
CA VAL A 427 9.89 5.71 -25.21
C VAL A 427 10.79 5.20 -26.33
N MET A 428 11.84 4.46 -26.01
CA MET A 428 12.74 3.88 -27.02
C MET A 428 12.11 2.73 -27.80
N ASN A 429 11.11 2.05 -27.22
CA ASN A 429 10.52 0.84 -27.79
C ASN A 429 9.06 1.01 -28.22
N THR A 430 8.45 2.18 -28.00
CA THR A 430 7.06 2.45 -28.41
C THR A 430 6.98 3.25 -29.69
N GLU A 431 5.91 3.03 -30.45
CA GLU A 431 5.50 3.89 -31.55
C GLU A 431 4.46 4.95 -31.15
N GLU A 432 3.99 4.94 -29.90
CA GLU A 432 2.95 5.86 -29.43
C GLU A 432 3.45 7.28 -29.13
N VAL A 433 4.73 7.41 -28.82
CA VAL A 433 5.39 8.69 -28.53
C VAL A 433 6.74 8.76 -29.25
N SER A 434 6.94 9.83 -29.99
CA SER A 434 8.22 10.12 -30.65
C SER A 434 8.94 11.24 -29.91
N LEU A 435 10.12 10.93 -29.36
CA LEU A 435 11.01 11.92 -28.75
C LEU A 435 12.00 12.50 -29.76
N VAL A 436 12.11 13.80 -29.80
CA VAL A 436 13.12 14.50 -30.58
C VAL A 436 14.27 14.89 -29.67
N MET A 437 15.29 14.03 -29.58
CA MET A 437 16.45 14.21 -28.68
C MET A 437 17.41 15.32 -29.12
N ASP A 438 17.36 15.75 -30.39
CA ASP A 438 18.18 16.84 -30.90
C ASP A 438 17.77 18.23 -30.45
N MET A 439 16.60 18.35 -29.81
CA MET A 439 16.09 19.59 -29.25
C MET A 439 16.62 19.77 -27.82
N ASN A 440 17.64 20.58 -27.66
CA ASN A 440 18.27 20.74 -26.35
C ASN A 440 18.67 22.19 -26.04
N PRO A 441 17.70 23.10 -25.79
CA PRO A 441 18.02 24.46 -25.39
C PRO A 441 18.60 24.58 -23.98
N LEU A 442 18.27 23.60 -23.09
CA LEU A 442 18.81 23.51 -21.73
C LEU A 442 20.05 22.63 -21.64
N GLN A 443 20.58 22.12 -22.80
CA GLN A 443 21.60 21.06 -22.80
C GLN A 443 21.22 19.93 -21.84
N LEU A 444 19.99 19.37 -22.05
CA LEU A 444 19.34 18.38 -21.17
C LEU A 444 20.34 17.31 -20.71
N GLN A 445 21.03 17.63 -19.63
CA GLN A 445 21.94 16.68 -19.00
C GLN A 445 21.12 15.62 -18.24
N MET A 446 21.76 14.58 -17.82
CA MET A 446 21.11 13.43 -17.17
C MET A 446 20.20 13.78 -16.01
N HIS A 447 20.40 14.92 -15.37
CA HIS A 447 19.60 15.36 -14.23
C HIS A 447 18.28 16.08 -14.60
N ILE A 448 18.13 16.63 -15.83
CA ILE A 448 16.88 17.25 -16.32
C ILE A 448 16.13 16.34 -17.31
N LEU A 449 16.84 15.48 -18.02
CA LEU A 449 16.29 14.59 -19.05
C LEU A 449 15.05 13.80 -18.57
N PRO A 450 15.02 13.21 -17.36
CA PRO A 450 13.85 12.47 -16.89
C PRO A 450 12.56 13.32 -16.84
N TYR A 451 12.68 14.58 -16.46
CA TYR A 451 11.53 15.50 -16.37
C TYR A 451 11.05 15.97 -17.75
N PHE A 452 11.95 16.11 -18.70
CA PHE A 452 11.60 16.36 -20.10
C PHE A 452 10.84 15.15 -20.70
N ILE A 453 11.35 13.94 -20.50
CA ILE A 453 10.68 12.71 -20.95
C ILE A 453 9.29 12.60 -20.30
N ALA A 454 9.20 12.79 -18.99
CA ALA A 454 7.94 12.74 -18.25
C ALA A 454 6.93 13.78 -18.77
N ALA A 455 7.37 15.03 -18.95
CA ALA A 455 6.52 16.09 -19.46
C ALA A 455 6.03 15.81 -20.90
N THR A 456 6.87 15.23 -21.73
CA THR A 456 6.52 14.84 -23.10
C THR A 456 5.52 13.69 -23.12
N ILE A 457 5.75 12.62 -22.35
CA ILE A 457 4.84 11.47 -22.23
C ILE A 457 3.46 11.95 -21.74
N GLU A 458 3.44 12.70 -20.65
CA GLU A 458 2.18 13.16 -20.04
C GLU A 458 1.39 14.05 -21.00
N HIS A 459 2.09 14.95 -21.72
CA HIS A 459 1.47 15.85 -22.68
C HIS A 459 0.93 15.10 -23.90
N LEU A 460 1.74 14.28 -24.56
CA LEU A 460 1.35 13.58 -25.79
C LEU A 460 0.28 12.53 -25.55
N LEU A 461 0.43 11.69 -24.52
CA LEU A 461 -0.59 10.70 -24.18
C LEU A 461 -1.89 11.36 -23.68
N GLY A 462 -1.78 12.52 -23.00
CA GLY A 462 -2.93 13.31 -22.56
C GLY A 462 -3.77 13.87 -23.71
N GLN A 463 -3.13 14.16 -24.84
CA GLN A 463 -3.77 14.72 -26.05
C GLN A 463 -3.98 13.70 -27.16
N ASN A 464 -3.60 12.45 -26.93
CA ASN A 464 -3.61 11.38 -27.94
C ASN A 464 -2.83 11.74 -29.21
N LYS A 465 -1.68 12.42 -29.02
CA LYS A 465 -0.74 12.80 -30.09
C LYS A 465 0.51 11.92 -30.01
N ARG A 466 1.15 11.71 -31.16
CA ARG A 466 2.40 10.95 -31.26
C ARG A 466 3.64 11.83 -31.20
N GLU A 467 3.57 13.04 -31.74
CA GLU A 467 4.70 13.96 -31.88
C GLU A 467 4.33 15.35 -31.37
N LEU A 468 5.33 16.06 -30.86
CA LEU A 468 5.19 17.46 -30.46
C LEU A 468 5.20 18.36 -31.71
N ASP A 469 4.18 19.19 -31.86
CA ASP A 469 4.28 20.38 -32.71
C ASP A 469 5.03 21.51 -31.97
N CYS A 470 5.24 22.65 -32.64
CA CYS A 470 5.96 23.77 -32.05
C CYS A 470 5.29 24.30 -30.76
N SER A 471 3.97 24.39 -30.78
CA SER A 471 3.21 24.83 -29.59
C SER A 471 3.29 23.84 -28.43
N ASP A 472 3.19 22.56 -28.72
CA ASP A 472 3.31 21.49 -27.74
C ASP A 472 4.72 21.45 -27.13
N PHE A 473 5.75 21.58 -27.95
CA PHE A 473 7.13 21.62 -27.48
C PHE A 473 7.38 22.77 -26.50
N VAL A 474 6.90 23.97 -26.84
CA VAL A 474 7.01 25.12 -25.94
C VAL A 474 6.32 24.84 -24.60
N LYS A 475 5.11 24.28 -24.61
CA LYS A 475 4.39 23.92 -23.37
C LYS A 475 5.15 22.90 -22.53
N VAL A 476 5.69 21.86 -23.15
CA VAL A 476 6.49 20.84 -22.48
C VAL A 476 7.73 21.48 -21.86
N MET A 477 8.47 22.29 -22.60
CA MET A 477 9.66 22.96 -22.09
C MET A 477 9.36 23.93 -20.95
N MET A 478 8.29 24.70 -21.06
CA MET A 478 7.86 25.59 -19.95
C MET A 478 7.51 24.79 -18.70
N LYS A 479 6.88 23.62 -18.83
CA LYS A 479 6.59 22.73 -17.68
C LYS A 479 7.89 22.26 -17.02
N VAL A 480 8.91 21.89 -17.80
CA VAL A 480 10.23 21.54 -17.29
C VAL A 480 10.91 22.71 -16.59
N VAL A 481 10.82 23.92 -17.15
CA VAL A 481 11.36 25.15 -16.54
C VAL A 481 10.68 25.45 -15.20
N TYR A 482 9.37 25.37 -15.12
CA TYR A 482 8.65 25.59 -13.87
C TYR A 482 9.05 24.56 -12.79
N TYR A 483 9.21 23.32 -13.18
CA TYR A 483 9.73 22.28 -12.29
C TYR A 483 11.16 22.61 -11.84
N ALA A 484 12.05 22.96 -12.78
CA ALA A 484 13.43 23.30 -12.48
C ALA A 484 13.55 24.56 -11.59
N ARG A 485 12.73 25.58 -11.80
CA ARG A 485 12.67 26.77 -10.93
C ARG A 485 12.25 26.40 -9.49
N LYS A 486 11.23 25.56 -9.37
CA LYS A 486 10.71 25.11 -8.07
C LYS A 486 11.76 24.34 -7.26
N TYR A 487 12.62 23.58 -7.93
CA TYR A 487 13.56 22.67 -7.29
C TYR A 487 15.03 22.95 -7.65
N LYS A 488 15.36 24.20 -8.02
CA LYS A 488 16.70 24.61 -8.51
C LYS A 488 17.85 24.21 -7.60
N ASP A 489 17.64 24.24 -6.27
CA ASP A 489 18.65 23.94 -5.27
C ASP A 489 18.90 22.42 -5.10
N LEU A 490 18.05 21.58 -5.69
CA LEU A 490 18.10 20.12 -5.57
C LEU A 490 18.53 19.43 -6.87
N LEU A 491 18.40 20.11 -8.01
CA LEU A 491 18.65 19.53 -9.31
C LEU A 491 20.13 19.58 -9.74
N GLY A 492 21.00 20.25 -8.99
CA GLY A 492 22.42 20.38 -9.35
C GLY A 492 22.61 21.11 -10.69
N LEU A 493 21.81 22.14 -10.96
CA LEU A 493 21.84 22.89 -12.21
C LEU A 493 23.15 23.65 -12.38
N THR A 494 23.69 23.64 -13.60
CA THR A 494 24.87 24.44 -13.97
C THR A 494 24.52 25.92 -14.02
N GLU A 495 25.53 26.79 -13.93
CA GLU A 495 25.34 28.24 -14.08
C GLU A 495 24.66 28.63 -15.39
N LYS A 496 24.91 27.86 -16.45
CA LYS A 496 24.31 28.08 -17.77
C LYS A 496 22.82 27.75 -17.76
N GLU A 497 22.43 26.65 -17.13
CA GLU A 497 21.02 26.26 -16.97
C GLU A 497 20.27 27.24 -16.06
N LEU A 498 20.90 27.67 -14.97
CA LEU A 498 20.35 28.70 -14.08
C LEU A 498 20.09 30.01 -14.82
N LYS A 499 21.01 30.43 -15.70
CA LYS A 499 20.80 31.63 -16.53
C LYS A 499 19.62 31.47 -17.48
N VAL A 500 19.40 30.28 -18.03
CA VAL A 500 18.26 30.02 -18.92
C VAL A 500 16.95 30.02 -18.12
N ILE A 501 16.82 29.21 -17.07
CA ILE A 501 15.55 29.08 -16.34
C ILE A 501 15.11 30.37 -15.60
N ASN A 502 16.04 31.28 -15.33
CA ASN A 502 15.74 32.55 -14.65
C ASN A 502 15.30 33.67 -15.62
N GLN A 503 15.27 33.43 -16.94
CA GLN A 503 14.70 34.37 -17.90
C GLN A 503 13.19 34.46 -17.72
N ASP A 504 12.59 35.55 -18.20
CA ASP A 504 11.13 35.68 -18.19
C ASP A 504 10.47 34.71 -19.19
N ASP A 505 9.19 34.46 -18.97
CA ASP A 505 8.47 33.43 -19.73
C ASP A 505 8.30 33.81 -21.22
N GLU A 506 8.25 35.11 -21.57
CA GLU A 506 8.16 35.56 -22.96
C GLU A 506 9.47 35.25 -23.70
N THR A 507 10.60 35.57 -23.09
CA THR A 507 11.93 35.25 -23.62
C THR A 507 12.13 33.75 -23.80
N LEU A 508 11.70 32.94 -22.81
CA LEU A 508 11.79 31.49 -22.89
C LEU A 508 10.89 30.89 -23.98
N ASN A 509 9.67 31.39 -24.12
CA ASN A 509 8.77 30.95 -25.19
C ASN A 509 9.36 31.23 -26.57
N ALA A 510 9.95 32.43 -26.77
CA ALA A 510 10.63 32.76 -28.01
C ALA A 510 11.86 31.89 -28.28
N LEU A 511 12.67 31.60 -27.23
CA LEU A 511 13.85 30.73 -27.31
C LEU A 511 13.46 29.29 -27.73
N PHE A 512 12.46 28.69 -27.06
CA PHE A 512 12.04 27.35 -27.36
C PHE A 512 11.41 27.20 -28.73
N LYS A 513 10.64 28.23 -29.17
CA LYS A 513 10.10 28.27 -30.52
C LYS A 513 11.20 28.32 -31.59
N ALA A 514 12.18 29.18 -31.41
CA ALA A 514 13.33 29.27 -32.32
C ALA A 514 14.15 27.97 -32.39
N ASP A 515 14.33 27.29 -31.24
CA ASP A 515 15.06 26.03 -31.18
C ASP A 515 14.30 24.90 -31.91
N PHE A 516 12.99 24.83 -31.73
CA PHE A 516 12.14 23.89 -32.47
C PHE A 516 12.22 24.09 -33.97
N GLU A 517 12.08 25.34 -34.45
CA GLU A 517 12.16 25.64 -35.86
C GLU A 517 13.51 25.29 -36.47
N LYS A 518 14.61 25.52 -35.74
CA LYS A 518 15.96 25.20 -36.16
C LYS A 518 16.16 23.69 -36.35
N VAL A 519 15.67 22.88 -35.43
CA VAL A 519 15.80 21.42 -35.48
C VAL A 519 14.88 20.84 -36.57
N SER A 520 13.65 21.35 -36.70
CA SER A 520 12.73 20.94 -37.75
C SER A 520 13.26 21.21 -39.18
N LYS A 521 13.92 22.36 -39.39
CA LYS A 521 14.60 22.63 -40.65
C LYS A 521 15.75 21.65 -40.96
N LYS A 522 16.55 21.27 -39.95
CA LYS A 522 17.62 20.29 -40.13
C LYS A 522 17.09 18.89 -40.48
N ARG A 523 15.92 18.49 -39.96
CA ARG A 523 15.29 17.20 -40.29
C ARG A 523 14.77 17.18 -41.72
N ASN A 524 14.08 18.22 -42.15
CA ASN A 524 13.57 18.31 -43.51
C ASN A 524 14.69 18.43 -44.58
N MET A 525 15.93 18.75 -44.19
CA MET A 525 17.08 18.74 -45.06
C MET A 525 17.78 17.37 -45.16
N LYS A 526 17.44 16.42 -44.25
CA LYS A 526 18.02 15.07 -44.20
C LYS A 526 17.05 13.98 -44.68
N SER A 527 15.76 14.28 -44.83
CA SER A 527 14.73 13.47 -45.48
C SER A 527 14.62 13.83 -46.97
#